data_9b129e7e74a80743ac8e7ce4afc9c92c
#
_entry.id   9b129e7e74a80743ac8e7ce4afc9c92c
#
_cell.length_a   1.000
_cell.length_b   1.000
_cell.length_c   1.000
_cell.angle_alpha   90.00
_cell.angle_beta   90.00
_cell.angle_gamma   90.00
#
_symmetry.space_group_name_H-M   'P 1'
#
loop_
_entity.id
_entity.type
_entity.pdbx_description
1 polymer ?
#
loop_
_entity_poly.entity_id
_entity_poly.type
_entity_poly.pdbx_seq_one_letter_code
_entity_poly.pdbx_strand_id
1 'polypeptide(L)'
;RLFVASGSTDRITVLEPRRRRAVTSIIVTPPGGPGEGSTPNALALSEDGKRLFIAEADNNAVAIVDLAATTSGVAGATGADTVTGRVPVEWYPTAVVVRGDSLITLTGKGRGTGPNRQGPRPGRGRGDEGFDDRQYTLGQTTGSLVTTTIARAGAVALAPLTARVARANRWGETREKFKYPPIEHVIYIIKENRTYDQVLGDLPQADGDTSLVFFPRAVSPNHHALAERFGIFDRFFVNAEASPDGHNWSMAAYTTDYLQKTVPSNYSSRGRTYDWEGTNRGRLPEDDDDVAEPANGYLWNLAQRAGVSFRNFGEFVIPADVDRDAQMPTGYRGNKPFLRAHTNQDFPGYDLKIRDQRRANVWLAEFAQWVQRGSMPRLQIVRLPNDHTSGGRAGAPTPRAHMADNDLALGRMVEALSRSPFWKNT
;
A
#
# COMPACT_ATOMS: atom_id res chain seq x y z
N ARG A 1 -13.22 6.59 -32.10
CA ARG A 1 -13.11 5.79 -30.86
C ARG A 1 -12.60 6.68 -29.71
N LEU A 2 -13.01 6.42 -28.50
CA LEU A 2 -12.46 6.99 -27.28
C LEU A 2 -11.84 5.85 -26.47
N PHE A 3 -10.60 6.04 -26.04
CA PHE A 3 -9.89 5.07 -25.20
C PHE A 3 -9.88 5.58 -23.77
N VAL A 4 -10.25 4.72 -22.84
CA VAL A 4 -10.35 5.02 -21.39
C VAL A 4 -9.48 4.03 -20.64
N ALA A 5 -8.46 4.52 -19.95
CA ALA A 5 -7.62 3.72 -19.08
C ALA A 5 -8.33 3.48 -17.73
N SER A 6 -8.29 2.23 -17.29
CA SER A 6 -8.88 1.79 -16.00
C SER A 6 -7.75 1.23 -15.13
N GLY A 7 -7.11 2.10 -14.35
CA GLY A 7 -5.92 1.78 -13.56
C GLY A 7 -6.11 0.58 -12.62
N SER A 8 -7.28 0.43 -12.02
CA SER A 8 -7.55 -0.66 -11.07
C SER A 8 -7.96 -1.99 -11.69
N THR A 9 -8.07 -2.09 -13.02
CA THR A 9 -8.52 -3.32 -13.69
C THR A 9 -7.65 -3.74 -14.87
N ASP A 10 -6.51 -3.09 -15.05
CA ASP A 10 -5.56 -3.34 -16.15
C ASP A 10 -6.20 -3.41 -17.54
N ARG A 11 -7.15 -2.50 -17.79
CA ARG A 11 -7.91 -2.47 -19.03
C ARG A 11 -7.93 -1.09 -19.67
N ILE A 12 -7.94 -1.10 -20.99
CA ILE A 12 -8.26 0.07 -21.78
C ILE A 12 -9.61 -0.19 -22.44
N THR A 13 -10.65 0.48 -21.96
CA THR A 13 -11.98 0.36 -22.56
C THR A 13 -12.08 1.23 -23.80
N VAL A 14 -12.52 0.64 -24.90
CA VAL A 14 -12.72 1.34 -26.16
C VAL A 14 -14.20 1.66 -26.34
N LEU A 15 -14.51 2.94 -26.39
CA LEU A 15 -15.88 3.44 -26.54
C LEU A 15 -16.15 3.96 -27.95
N GLU A 16 -17.39 3.78 -28.39
CA GLU A 16 -17.94 4.46 -29.57
C GLU A 16 -18.92 5.56 -29.12
N PRO A 17 -18.47 6.83 -29.01
CA PRO A 17 -19.27 7.89 -28.41
C PRO A 17 -20.62 8.12 -29.10
N ARG A 18 -20.67 8.02 -30.46
CA ARG A 18 -21.91 8.20 -31.22
C ARG A 18 -22.97 7.15 -30.89
N ARG A 19 -22.55 5.93 -30.52
CA ARG A 19 -23.44 4.84 -30.16
C ARG A 19 -23.57 4.66 -28.64
N ARG A 20 -22.89 5.48 -27.87
CA ARG A 20 -22.89 5.47 -26.38
C ARG A 20 -22.65 4.06 -25.80
N ARG A 21 -21.72 3.30 -26.36
CA ARG A 21 -21.42 1.94 -25.88
C ARG A 21 -19.93 1.64 -25.89
N ALA A 22 -19.55 0.71 -25.03
CA ALA A 22 -18.26 0.05 -25.10
C ALA A 22 -18.26 -0.91 -26.31
N VAL A 23 -17.17 -0.90 -27.08
CA VAL A 23 -16.99 -1.75 -28.25
C VAL A 23 -16.14 -2.97 -27.90
N THR A 24 -15.05 -2.74 -27.18
CA THR A 24 -14.09 -3.77 -26.76
C THR A 24 -13.24 -3.28 -25.59
N SER A 25 -12.40 -4.14 -25.07
CA SER A 25 -11.38 -3.79 -24.09
C SER A 25 -10.04 -4.40 -24.52
N ILE A 26 -8.97 -3.65 -24.34
CA ILE A 26 -7.60 -4.13 -24.48
C ILE A 26 -7.10 -4.47 -23.08
N ILE A 27 -6.65 -5.71 -22.89
CA ILE A 27 -6.07 -6.18 -21.65
C ILE A 27 -4.57 -5.86 -21.64
N VAL A 28 -4.10 -5.21 -20.60
CA VAL A 28 -2.69 -4.84 -20.44
C VAL A 28 -2.00 -5.59 -19.32
N THR A 29 -2.66 -6.60 -18.75
CA THR A 29 -2.08 -7.49 -17.76
C THR A 29 -0.74 -8.06 -18.22
N PRO A 30 0.29 -8.11 -17.39
CA PRO A 30 1.58 -8.67 -17.75
C PRO A 30 1.48 -10.17 -18.06
N PRO A 31 2.17 -10.66 -19.08
CA PRO A 31 2.25 -12.09 -19.33
C PRO A 31 2.88 -12.84 -18.16
N GLY A 32 2.17 -13.85 -17.62
CA GLY A 32 2.63 -14.61 -16.45
C GLY A 32 2.67 -13.82 -15.14
N GLY A 33 2.14 -12.61 -15.13
CA GLY A 33 2.00 -11.78 -13.94
C GLY A 33 0.64 -11.94 -13.26
N PRO A 34 0.39 -11.19 -12.19
CA PRO A 34 -0.92 -11.14 -11.54
C PRO A 34 -1.97 -10.57 -12.49
N GLY A 35 -3.23 -10.87 -12.25
CA GLY A 35 -4.36 -10.38 -13.05
C GLY A 35 -4.59 -8.88 -13.00
N GLU A 36 -3.93 -8.21 -12.06
CA GLU A 36 -3.91 -6.76 -11.86
C GLU A 36 -2.51 -6.31 -11.44
N GLY A 37 -2.19 -5.02 -11.64
CA GLY A 37 -0.93 -4.44 -11.19
C GLY A 37 -0.10 -3.80 -12.29
N SER A 38 -0.65 -3.60 -13.51
CA SER A 38 -0.02 -2.75 -14.54
C SER A 38 -0.32 -1.27 -14.31
N THR A 39 -1.49 -0.97 -13.77
CA THR A 39 -1.97 0.39 -13.48
C THR A 39 -1.86 1.32 -14.70
N PRO A 40 -2.62 1.05 -15.76
CA PRO A 40 -2.65 1.94 -16.94
C PRO A 40 -3.30 3.28 -16.56
N ASN A 41 -2.57 4.38 -16.65
CA ASN A 41 -3.03 5.68 -16.15
C ASN A 41 -2.91 6.85 -17.12
N ALA A 42 -2.26 6.66 -18.26
CA ALA A 42 -2.18 7.67 -19.31
C ALA A 42 -2.08 7.02 -20.69
N LEU A 43 -2.62 7.70 -21.71
CA LEU A 43 -2.75 7.20 -23.07
C LEU A 43 -2.29 8.24 -24.09
N ALA A 44 -1.63 7.79 -25.15
CA ALA A 44 -1.36 8.59 -26.35
C ALA A 44 -1.56 7.76 -27.61
N LEU A 45 -2.04 8.39 -28.68
CA LEU A 45 -2.09 7.78 -30.01
C LEU A 45 -0.92 8.27 -30.85
N SER A 46 -0.41 7.43 -31.73
CA SER A 46 0.46 7.88 -32.84
C SER A 46 -0.29 8.86 -33.75
N GLU A 47 0.44 9.70 -34.45
CA GLU A 47 -0.14 10.70 -35.36
C GLU A 47 -1.01 10.05 -36.49
N ASP A 48 -0.67 8.86 -36.92
CA ASP A 48 -1.43 8.09 -37.90
C ASP A 48 -2.60 7.29 -37.27
N GLY A 49 -2.75 7.33 -35.94
CA GLY A 49 -3.80 6.63 -35.18
C GLY A 49 -3.70 5.11 -35.19
N LYS A 50 -2.57 4.52 -35.60
CA LYS A 50 -2.40 3.07 -35.70
C LYS A 50 -1.79 2.44 -34.50
N ARG A 51 -1.21 3.22 -33.58
CA ARG A 51 -0.61 2.74 -32.34
C ARG A 51 -1.18 3.47 -31.12
N LEU A 52 -1.43 2.72 -30.09
CA LEU A 52 -1.76 3.24 -28.77
C LEU A 52 -0.58 2.99 -27.82
N PHE A 53 -0.17 4.04 -27.15
CA PHE A 53 0.86 4.02 -26.10
C PHE A 53 0.17 4.18 -24.76
N ILE A 54 0.51 3.30 -23.82
CA ILE A 54 -0.14 3.18 -22.52
C ILE A 54 0.92 3.27 -21.44
N ALA A 55 0.86 4.29 -20.60
CA ALA A 55 1.69 4.36 -19.41
C ALA A 55 1.19 3.33 -18.40
N GLU A 56 2.00 2.31 -18.12
CA GLU A 56 1.78 1.28 -17.12
C GLU A 56 2.58 1.65 -15.86
N ALA A 57 1.92 2.33 -14.92
CA ALA A 57 2.61 2.98 -13.80
C ALA A 57 3.39 2.01 -12.92
N ASP A 58 2.78 0.92 -12.48
CA ASP A 58 3.43 -0.04 -11.58
C ASP A 58 4.42 -0.98 -12.30
N ASN A 59 4.34 -1.04 -13.62
CA ASN A 59 5.33 -1.77 -14.43
C ASN A 59 6.56 -0.94 -14.78
N ASN A 60 6.55 0.37 -14.49
CA ASN A 60 7.60 1.30 -14.92
C ASN A 60 7.88 1.21 -16.43
N ALA A 61 6.81 1.19 -17.20
CA ALA A 61 6.89 0.95 -18.66
C ALA A 61 5.83 1.73 -19.42
N VAL A 62 6.05 1.85 -20.71
CA VAL A 62 5.01 2.22 -21.68
C VAL A 62 4.73 1.02 -22.56
N ALA A 63 3.51 0.49 -22.50
CA ALA A 63 3.05 -0.55 -23.40
C ALA A 63 2.64 0.04 -24.75
N ILE A 64 2.87 -0.72 -25.80
CA ILE A 64 2.53 -0.37 -27.18
C ILE A 64 1.53 -1.39 -27.70
N VAL A 65 0.45 -0.90 -28.30
CA VAL A 65 -0.58 -1.70 -28.94
C VAL A 65 -0.71 -1.27 -30.39
N ASP A 66 -0.56 -2.21 -31.31
CA ASP A 66 -0.89 -1.98 -32.72
C ASP A 66 -2.41 -2.13 -32.85
N LEU A 67 -3.08 -1.04 -33.25
CA LEU A 67 -4.52 -1.00 -33.39
C LEU A 67 -4.93 -1.60 -34.75
N ALA A 68 -5.82 -2.59 -34.73
CA ALA A 68 -6.36 -3.16 -35.95
C ALA A 68 -7.09 -2.11 -36.79
N ALA A 69 -6.83 -2.10 -38.06
CA ALA A 69 -7.57 -1.27 -39.00
C ALA A 69 -9.06 -1.68 -38.93
N THR A 70 -9.93 -0.77 -38.51
CA THR A 70 -11.38 -1.02 -38.63
C THR A 70 -11.78 -0.99 -40.09
N THR A 71 -11.77 -2.12 -40.73
CA THR A 71 -12.52 -2.31 -41.96
C THR A 71 -14.00 -2.34 -41.60
N SER A 72 -14.70 -1.28 -42.00
CA SER A 72 -16.16 -1.19 -42.04
C SER A 72 -16.92 -1.65 -40.81
N GLY A 73 -17.42 -0.73 -40.03
CA GLY A 73 -18.72 -0.71 -39.33
C GLY A 73 -19.28 -1.93 -38.61
N VAL A 74 -18.58 -3.04 -38.52
CA VAL A 74 -19.07 -4.26 -37.90
C VAL A 74 -18.57 -4.34 -36.46
N ALA A 75 -19.50 -4.43 -35.55
CA ALA A 75 -19.29 -4.82 -34.17
C ALA A 75 -18.67 -6.24 -34.15
N GLY A 76 -17.37 -6.33 -34.04
CA GLY A 76 -16.66 -7.60 -34.16
C GLY A 76 -15.17 -7.45 -34.30
N ALA A 77 -14.59 -6.31 -33.93
CA ALA A 77 -13.16 -6.26 -33.66
C ALA A 77 -12.91 -7.09 -32.39
N THR A 78 -12.98 -8.35 -32.57
CA THR A 78 -12.66 -9.37 -31.59
C THR A 78 -11.17 -9.30 -31.32
N GLY A 79 -10.77 -8.92 -30.12
CA GLY A 79 -9.57 -9.40 -29.46
C GLY A 79 -8.20 -9.32 -30.15
N ALA A 80 -8.07 -8.61 -31.28
CA ALA A 80 -6.82 -8.52 -32.04
C ALA A 80 -5.89 -7.41 -31.53
N ASP A 81 -6.43 -6.44 -30.77
CA ASP A 81 -5.63 -5.34 -30.23
C ASP A 81 -4.96 -5.82 -28.94
N THR A 82 -3.73 -6.29 -29.03
CA THR A 82 -2.95 -6.78 -27.91
C THR A 82 -1.67 -5.96 -27.73
N VAL A 83 -1.11 -6.01 -26.55
CA VAL A 83 0.21 -5.38 -26.26
C VAL A 83 1.27 -6.10 -27.10
N THR A 84 1.89 -5.37 -28.03
CA THR A 84 2.93 -5.88 -28.92
C THR A 84 4.33 -5.77 -28.32
N GLY A 85 4.51 -4.89 -27.34
CA GLY A 85 5.75 -4.74 -26.59
C GLY A 85 5.70 -3.63 -25.57
N ARG A 86 6.78 -3.52 -24.79
CA ARG A 86 6.92 -2.53 -23.73
C ARG A 86 8.26 -1.83 -23.80
N VAL A 87 8.26 -0.54 -23.53
CA VAL A 87 9.46 0.30 -23.40
C VAL A 87 9.66 0.61 -21.94
N PRO A 88 10.81 0.26 -21.33
CA PRO A 88 11.09 0.60 -19.94
C PRO A 88 11.28 2.12 -19.79
N VAL A 89 10.71 2.67 -18.73
CA VAL A 89 10.90 4.06 -18.32
C VAL A 89 11.32 4.12 -16.86
N GLU A 90 11.50 5.34 -16.34
CA GLU A 90 11.75 5.53 -14.91
C GLU A 90 10.46 5.32 -14.10
N TRP A 91 10.52 5.45 -12.78
CA TRP A 91 9.50 4.95 -11.87
C TRP A 91 8.21 5.77 -11.91
N TYR A 92 7.13 5.04 -12.02
CA TYR A 92 5.75 5.48 -11.97
C TYR A 92 5.41 6.49 -13.09
N PRO A 93 5.34 6.06 -14.35
CA PRO A 93 4.92 6.94 -15.44
C PRO A 93 3.48 7.44 -15.20
N THR A 94 3.29 8.74 -15.35
CA THR A 94 2.02 9.45 -15.08
C THR A 94 1.45 10.15 -16.30
N ALA A 95 2.27 10.36 -17.32
CA ALA A 95 1.82 10.92 -18.60
C ALA A 95 2.70 10.40 -19.72
N VAL A 96 2.10 10.28 -20.90
CA VAL A 96 2.77 9.87 -22.13
C VAL A 96 2.32 10.75 -23.30
N VAL A 97 3.26 11.16 -24.11
CA VAL A 97 3.03 11.93 -25.36
C VAL A 97 3.89 11.33 -26.46
N VAL A 98 3.33 11.23 -27.65
CA VAL A 98 4.06 10.81 -28.85
C VAL A 98 4.12 11.97 -29.83
N ARG A 99 5.30 12.26 -30.35
CA ARG A 99 5.52 13.28 -31.38
C ARG A 99 6.54 12.76 -32.38
N GLY A 100 6.08 12.46 -33.60
CA GLY A 100 6.91 11.78 -34.59
C GLY A 100 7.45 10.46 -34.04
N ASP A 101 8.77 10.27 -34.09
CA ASP A 101 9.46 9.10 -33.54
C ASP A 101 9.83 9.24 -32.04
N SER A 102 9.39 10.29 -31.39
CA SER A 102 9.71 10.53 -29.97
C SER A 102 8.56 10.13 -29.06
N LEU A 103 8.86 9.26 -28.10
CA LEU A 103 8.03 8.94 -26.94
C LEU A 103 8.53 9.77 -25.76
N ILE A 104 7.68 10.65 -25.26
CA ILE A 104 7.96 11.53 -24.12
C ILE A 104 7.10 11.03 -22.96
N THR A 105 7.74 10.71 -21.83
CA THR A 105 7.06 10.17 -20.66
C THR A 105 7.43 11.03 -19.44
N LEU A 106 6.42 11.43 -18.66
CA LEU A 106 6.63 11.99 -17.33
C LEU A 106 6.48 10.88 -16.30
N THR A 107 7.35 10.88 -15.30
CA THR A 107 7.31 9.91 -14.20
C THR A 107 7.17 10.63 -12.86
N GLY A 108 6.31 10.13 -11.99
CA GLY A 108 6.02 10.75 -10.68
C GLY A 108 7.08 10.48 -9.62
N LYS A 109 7.83 9.38 -9.77
CA LYS A 109 8.85 8.94 -8.80
C LYS A 109 10.28 8.90 -9.37
N GLY A 110 10.48 9.39 -10.59
CA GLY A 110 11.77 9.55 -11.24
C GLY A 110 12.63 8.30 -11.21
N ARG A 111 13.78 8.38 -10.56
CA ARG A 111 14.69 7.23 -10.36
C ARG A 111 14.50 6.54 -9.02
N GLY A 112 13.39 6.75 -8.36
CA GLY A 112 13.12 6.29 -7.03
C GLY A 112 13.70 7.21 -5.96
N THR A 113 13.71 6.71 -4.73
CA THR A 113 14.25 7.42 -3.57
C THR A 113 15.56 6.79 -3.11
N GLY A 114 16.36 7.55 -2.38
CA GLY A 114 17.58 7.10 -1.75
C GLY A 114 17.64 7.53 -0.29
N PRO A 115 18.69 7.13 0.45
CA PRO A 115 18.86 7.54 1.83
C PRO A 115 18.90 9.06 1.96
N ASN A 116 18.07 9.62 2.84
CA ASN A 116 18.09 11.01 3.20
C ASN A 116 19.17 11.29 4.26
N ARG A 117 20.43 11.19 3.90
CA ARG A 117 21.57 11.31 4.82
C ARG A 117 21.70 12.70 5.47
N GLN A 118 21.13 13.71 4.85
CA GLN A 118 21.16 15.11 5.33
C GLN A 118 19.80 15.54 5.86
N GLY A 119 18.85 14.64 5.93
CA GLY A 119 17.50 14.91 6.40
C GLY A 119 17.41 15.28 7.87
N PRO A 120 16.19 15.58 8.32
CA PRO A 120 15.94 15.92 9.70
C PRO A 120 16.50 14.86 10.64
N ARG A 121 17.27 15.29 11.61
CA ARG A 121 17.83 14.42 12.66
C ARG A 121 16.99 14.51 13.91
N PRO A 122 17.15 13.56 14.87
CA PRO A 122 16.49 13.61 16.16
C PRO A 122 16.58 15.01 16.79
N GLY A 123 15.44 15.53 17.23
CA GLY A 123 15.35 16.85 17.85
C GLY A 123 15.15 18.04 16.89
N ARG A 124 15.08 17.78 15.58
CA ARG A 124 14.67 18.81 14.59
C ARG A 124 13.52 18.29 13.75
N GLY A 125 12.49 19.06 13.60
CA GLY A 125 11.29 18.71 12.86
C GLY A 125 10.75 19.85 12.01
N ARG A 126 9.69 19.58 11.27
CA ARG A 126 8.97 20.56 10.47
C ARG A 126 8.43 21.66 11.40
N GLY A 127 8.77 22.90 11.09
CA GLY A 127 8.43 24.08 11.89
C GLY A 127 9.56 24.59 12.77
N ASP A 128 10.68 23.87 12.88
CA ASP A 128 11.87 24.36 13.57
C ASP A 128 12.62 25.37 12.69
N GLU A 129 13.26 26.35 13.30
CA GLU A 129 14.06 27.33 12.59
C GLU A 129 15.18 26.63 11.80
N GLY A 130 15.25 26.91 10.51
CA GLY A 130 16.22 26.32 9.60
C GLY A 130 15.84 24.92 9.08
N PHE A 131 14.61 24.44 9.31
CA PHE A 131 14.10 23.24 8.68
C PHE A 131 13.87 23.49 7.18
N ASP A 132 14.48 22.69 6.33
CA ASP A 132 14.29 22.75 4.89
C ASP A 132 13.21 21.72 4.48
N ASP A 133 12.07 22.20 4.00
CA ASP A 133 10.97 21.33 3.52
C ASP A 133 11.41 20.33 2.43
N ARG A 134 12.50 20.63 1.71
CA ARG A 134 13.11 19.70 0.73
C ARG A 134 13.75 18.48 1.39
N GLN A 135 14.03 18.53 2.67
CA GLN A 135 14.56 17.41 3.46
C GLN A 135 13.46 16.51 4.01
N TYR A 136 12.22 16.91 3.89
CA TYR A 136 11.07 16.09 4.23
C TYR A 136 10.78 15.09 3.12
N THR A 137 10.32 13.88 3.45
CA THR A 137 10.17 12.75 2.51
C THR A 137 9.46 13.14 1.21
N LEU A 138 8.32 13.83 1.30
CA LEU A 138 7.57 14.28 0.12
C LEU A 138 8.28 15.37 -0.68
N GLY A 139 9.12 16.17 -0.03
CA GLY A 139 9.95 17.18 -0.69
C GLY A 139 11.13 16.58 -1.46
N GLN A 140 11.46 15.31 -1.22
CA GLN A 140 12.54 14.59 -1.90
C GLN A 140 12.04 13.72 -3.06
N THR A 141 10.75 13.53 -3.19
CA THR A 141 10.18 12.83 -4.34
C THR A 141 10.32 13.71 -5.58
N THR A 142 11.15 13.29 -6.51
CA THR A 142 11.38 14.01 -7.76
C THR A 142 10.85 13.23 -8.94
N GLY A 143 10.12 13.89 -9.83
CA GLY A 143 9.73 13.34 -11.11
C GLY A 143 10.85 13.44 -12.15
N SER A 144 10.66 12.82 -13.28
CA SER A 144 11.53 12.95 -14.45
C SER A 144 10.75 13.08 -15.75
N LEU A 145 11.38 13.71 -16.73
CA LEU A 145 10.95 13.70 -18.11
C LEU A 145 11.92 12.82 -18.90
N VAL A 146 11.40 11.73 -19.46
CA VAL A 146 12.18 10.77 -20.26
C VAL A 146 11.75 10.89 -21.71
N THR A 147 12.73 11.10 -22.60
CA THR A 147 12.49 11.04 -24.05
C THR A 147 13.20 9.80 -24.61
N THR A 148 12.44 8.96 -25.27
CA THR A 148 12.94 7.75 -25.93
C THR A 148 12.56 7.78 -27.40
N THR A 149 13.49 7.51 -28.28
CA THR A 149 13.18 7.35 -29.70
C THR A 149 12.53 5.98 -29.87
N ILE A 150 11.26 5.99 -30.28
CA ILE A 150 10.57 4.77 -30.70
C ILE A 150 10.96 4.52 -32.17
N ALA A 151 12.23 4.59 -32.46
CA ALA A 151 12.68 4.45 -33.82
C ALA A 151 11.81 3.41 -34.53
N ARG A 152 11.19 3.74 -35.61
CA ARG A 152 10.71 2.86 -36.70
C ARG A 152 10.83 1.35 -36.42
N ALA A 153 10.93 0.97 -35.16
CA ALA A 153 11.24 -0.31 -34.64
C ALA A 153 10.00 -1.18 -34.72
N GLY A 154 9.95 -2.01 -35.73
CA GLY A 154 9.03 -3.12 -35.77
C GLY A 154 9.18 -4.01 -34.50
N ALA A 155 8.30 -4.97 -34.29
CA ALA A 155 8.26 -5.87 -33.14
C ALA A 155 9.63 -6.45 -32.71
N VAL A 156 10.56 -6.63 -33.63
CA VAL A 156 11.91 -7.14 -33.36
C VAL A 156 12.74 -6.23 -32.44
N ALA A 157 12.61 -4.91 -32.57
CA ALA A 157 13.37 -3.97 -31.70
C ALA A 157 12.70 -3.74 -30.34
N LEU A 158 11.41 -4.04 -30.22
CA LEU A 158 10.71 -3.99 -28.92
C LEU A 158 10.99 -5.22 -28.06
N ALA A 159 11.34 -6.36 -28.65
CA ALA A 159 11.55 -7.60 -27.92
C ALA A 159 12.60 -7.46 -26.79
N PRO A 160 13.81 -6.91 -27.00
CA PRO A 160 14.80 -6.75 -25.93
C PRO A 160 14.35 -5.73 -24.87
N LEU A 161 13.60 -4.69 -25.23
CA LEU A 161 13.04 -3.72 -24.28
C LEU A 161 11.95 -4.37 -23.43
N THR A 162 11.05 -5.11 -24.04
CA THR A 162 10.01 -5.89 -23.35
C THR A 162 10.64 -6.91 -22.39
N ALA A 163 11.70 -7.62 -22.84
CA ALA A 163 12.42 -8.55 -21.98
C ALA A 163 13.10 -7.85 -20.78
N ARG A 164 13.55 -6.61 -20.95
CA ARG A 164 14.08 -5.80 -19.86
C ARG A 164 13.00 -5.47 -18.83
N VAL A 165 11.80 -5.04 -19.29
CA VAL A 165 10.64 -4.79 -18.40
C VAL A 165 10.25 -6.07 -17.66
N ALA A 166 10.15 -7.20 -18.38
CA ALA A 166 9.80 -8.48 -17.78
C ALA A 166 10.79 -8.92 -16.68
N ARG A 167 12.10 -8.77 -16.92
CA ARG A 167 13.12 -9.08 -15.92
C ARG A 167 13.05 -8.14 -14.70
N ALA A 168 12.87 -6.84 -14.92
CA ALA A 168 12.77 -5.87 -13.84
C ALA A 168 11.57 -6.15 -12.92
N ASN A 169 10.47 -6.60 -13.50
CA ASN A 169 9.24 -6.93 -12.79
C ASN A 169 9.14 -8.43 -12.41
N ARG A 170 10.20 -9.23 -12.71
CA ARG A 170 10.28 -10.66 -12.38
C ARG A 170 9.12 -11.49 -12.97
N TRP A 171 8.61 -11.10 -14.13
CA TRP A 171 7.55 -11.86 -14.80
C TRP A 171 8.07 -13.20 -15.31
N GLY A 172 7.26 -14.24 -15.12
CA GLY A 172 7.62 -15.59 -15.57
C GLY A 172 8.65 -16.29 -14.68
N GLU A 173 9.09 -15.67 -13.58
CA GLU A 173 9.87 -16.40 -12.57
C GLU A 173 8.98 -17.45 -11.93
N THR A 174 9.34 -18.72 -12.15
CA THR A 174 8.75 -19.84 -11.40
C THR A 174 9.28 -19.77 -9.97
N ARG A 175 8.45 -19.34 -9.05
CA ARG A 175 8.79 -19.48 -7.63
C ARG A 175 8.74 -20.94 -7.28
N GLU A 176 9.83 -21.48 -6.71
CA GLU A 176 9.77 -22.80 -6.08
C GLU A 176 8.59 -22.82 -5.11
N LYS A 177 7.83 -23.89 -5.15
CA LYS A 177 6.71 -24.07 -4.21
C LYS A 177 7.33 -24.21 -2.83
N PHE A 178 7.37 -23.12 -2.09
CA PHE A 178 7.82 -23.15 -0.70
C PHE A 178 6.89 -24.06 0.09
N LYS A 179 7.47 -25.04 0.76
CA LYS A 179 6.72 -25.89 1.67
C LYS A 179 6.56 -25.14 2.99
N TYR A 180 5.43 -24.50 3.14
CA TYR A 180 5.10 -23.80 4.37
C TYR A 180 5.07 -24.79 5.54
N PRO A 181 5.54 -24.38 6.73
CA PRO A 181 5.25 -25.11 7.95
C PRO A 181 3.73 -25.18 8.15
N PRO A 182 3.21 -26.09 9.01
CA PRO A 182 1.77 -26.27 9.21
C PRO A 182 1.16 -25.09 9.98
N ILE A 183 1.21 -23.91 9.38
CA ILE A 183 0.60 -22.70 9.90
C ILE A 183 -0.90 -22.71 9.60
N GLU A 184 -1.71 -22.59 10.63
CA GLU A 184 -3.17 -22.52 10.54
C GLU A 184 -3.71 -21.14 10.87
N HIS A 185 -2.95 -20.38 11.66
CA HIS A 185 -3.32 -19.05 12.13
C HIS A 185 -2.26 -18.01 11.76
N VAL A 186 -2.71 -16.83 11.41
CA VAL A 186 -1.86 -15.66 11.18
C VAL A 186 -2.41 -14.49 12.00
N ILE A 187 -1.58 -13.89 12.82
CA ILE A 187 -1.87 -12.65 13.53
C ILE A 187 -1.03 -11.56 12.86
N TYR A 188 -1.67 -10.74 12.03
CA TYR A 188 -1.03 -9.66 11.31
C TYR A 188 -1.12 -8.38 12.14
N ILE A 189 -0.02 -8.00 12.79
CA ILE A 189 0.04 -6.82 13.65
C ILE A 189 0.57 -5.64 12.85
N ILE A 190 -0.26 -4.60 12.72
CA ILE A 190 0.09 -3.36 12.03
C ILE A 190 0.57 -2.36 13.06
N LYS A 191 1.75 -1.82 12.79
CA LYS A 191 2.43 -0.82 13.61
C LYS A 191 2.90 0.31 12.71
N GLU A 192 2.89 1.52 13.22
CA GLU A 192 3.33 2.71 12.49
C GLU A 192 3.78 3.79 13.46
N ASN A 193 4.61 4.68 13.01
CA ASN A 193 5.43 4.64 11.80
C ASN A 193 6.87 4.88 12.23
N ARG A 194 7.65 3.81 12.35
CA ARG A 194 9.06 3.87 12.74
C ARG A 194 9.92 3.19 11.69
N THR A 195 11.06 3.79 11.40
CA THR A 195 12.09 3.12 10.59
C THR A 195 12.75 2.02 11.40
N TYR A 196 13.41 1.10 10.71
CA TYR A 196 14.21 0.05 11.34
C TYR A 196 15.21 0.65 12.32
N ASP A 197 16.01 1.63 11.88
CA ASP A 197 17.06 2.24 12.69
C ASP A 197 16.53 2.93 13.95
N GLN A 198 15.33 3.50 13.92
CA GLN A 198 14.77 4.16 15.10
C GLN A 198 14.49 3.20 16.26
N VAL A 199 14.23 1.92 15.97
CA VAL A 199 13.85 0.91 16.96
C VAL A 199 14.93 -0.15 17.13
N LEU A 200 15.47 -0.68 16.05
CA LEU A 200 16.35 -1.86 16.04
C LEU A 200 17.76 -1.54 15.49
N GLY A 201 18.08 -0.26 15.27
CA GLY A 201 19.38 0.15 14.76
C GLY A 201 20.57 -0.11 15.68
N ASP A 202 20.32 -0.49 16.95
CA ASP A 202 21.32 -0.91 17.95
C ASP A 202 21.54 -2.43 17.98
N LEU A 203 20.92 -3.22 17.09
CA LEU A 203 21.15 -4.65 16.97
C LEU A 203 22.49 -4.92 16.27
N PRO A 204 23.49 -5.53 16.96
CA PRO A 204 24.85 -5.67 16.43
C PRO A 204 24.96 -6.68 15.28
N GLN A 205 23.98 -7.55 15.11
CA GLN A 205 23.93 -8.59 14.09
C GLN A 205 23.25 -8.16 12.78
N ALA A 206 22.87 -6.89 12.67
CA ALA A 206 22.12 -6.36 11.53
C ALA A 206 22.74 -5.05 11.01
N ASP A 207 22.32 -4.63 9.81
CA ASP A 207 22.81 -3.42 9.15
C ASP A 207 21.99 -2.20 9.60
N GLY A 208 22.24 -1.73 10.84
CA GLY A 208 21.60 -0.59 11.45
C GLY A 208 22.53 0.60 11.68
N ASP A 209 21.95 1.82 11.74
CA ASP A 209 22.64 3.05 12.13
C ASP A 209 22.29 3.41 13.57
N THR A 210 23.22 3.16 14.50
CA THR A 210 23.03 3.44 15.93
C THR A 210 22.81 4.93 16.22
N SER A 211 23.24 5.83 15.34
CA SER A 211 23.04 7.27 15.50
C SER A 211 21.57 7.70 15.30
N LEU A 212 20.75 6.84 14.72
CA LEU A 212 19.33 7.08 14.45
C LEU A 212 18.41 6.41 15.48
N VAL A 213 18.95 5.73 16.48
CA VAL A 213 18.15 5.02 17.49
C VAL A 213 17.45 5.98 18.44
N PHE A 214 16.13 5.98 18.40
CA PHE A 214 15.28 6.72 19.36
C PHE A 214 14.81 5.86 20.51
N PHE A 215 14.57 4.58 20.23
CA PHE A 215 13.91 3.63 21.11
C PHE A 215 14.80 2.40 21.30
N PRO A 216 15.93 2.55 22.02
CA PRO A 216 16.87 1.45 22.25
C PRO A 216 16.21 0.33 23.05
N ARG A 217 16.90 -0.81 23.17
CA ARG A 217 16.44 -1.99 23.92
C ARG A 217 15.83 -1.68 25.29
N ALA A 218 16.33 -0.69 26.01
CA ALA A 218 15.77 -0.29 27.30
C ALA A 218 14.32 0.25 27.23
N VAL A 219 13.90 0.71 26.04
CA VAL A 219 12.55 1.24 25.76
C VAL A 219 11.68 0.21 25.04
N SER A 220 12.29 -0.64 24.21
CA SER A 220 11.61 -1.62 23.37
C SER A 220 12.17 -3.04 23.50
N PRO A 221 12.26 -3.60 24.73
CA PRO A 221 12.90 -4.89 24.97
C PRO A 221 12.23 -6.06 24.25
N ASN A 222 10.90 -6.04 24.13
CA ASN A 222 10.16 -7.12 23.47
C ASN A 222 10.35 -7.11 21.94
N HIS A 223 10.39 -5.93 21.30
CA HIS A 223 10.72 -5.82 19.89
C HIS A 223 12.09 -6.42 19.60
N HIS A 224 13.09 -6.07 20.39
CA HIS A 224 14.45 -6.60 20.26
C HIS A 224 14.49 -8.12 20.44
N ALA A 225 13.88 -8.62 21.50
CA ALA A 225 13.85 -10.05 21.80
C ALA A 225 13.15 -10.86 20.70
N LEU A 226 12.05 -10.34 20.13
CA LEU A 226 11.34 -10.98 19.03
C LEU A 226 12.14 -10.98 17.75
N ALA A 227 12.78 -9.84 17.42
CA ALA A 227 13.65 -9.74 16.25
C ALA A 227 14.82 -10.72 16.32
N GLU A 228 15.52 -10.76 17.44
CA GLU A 228 16.65 -11.66 17.68
C GLU A 228 16.26 -13.14 17.64
N ARG A 229 15.07 -13.47 18.14
CA ARG A 229 14.62 -14.87 18.25
C ARG A 229 14.05 -15.41 16.95
N PHE A 230 13.30 -14.62 16.21
CA PHE A 230 12.50 -15.11 15.08
C PHE A 230 12.96 -14.62 13.71
N GLY A 231 13.62 -13.47 13.66
CA GLY A 231 14.20 -12.95 12.42
C GLY A 231 14.28 -11.43 12.39
N ILE A 232 15.33 -10.94 11.79
CA ILE A 232 15.62 -9.53 11.62
C ILE A 232 15.48 -9.18 10.14
N PHE A 233 14.67 -8.17 9.85
CA PHE A 233 14.45 -7.65 8.50
C PHE A 233 14.97 -6.22 8.43
N ASP A 234 16.30 -6.06 8.37
CA ASP A 234 16.98 -4.76 8.37
C ASP A 234 16.87 -3.99 7.05
N ARG A 235 16.36 -4.64 5.99
CA ARG A 235 16.14 -4.05 4.67
C ARG A 235 14.69 -4.22 4.20
N PHE A 236 13.75 -4.18 5.12
CA PHE A 236 12.33 -4.18 4.81
C PHE A 236 11.88 -2.75 4.49
N PHE A 237 11.89 -2.41 3.21
CA PHE A 237 11.52 -1.09 2.74
C PHE A 237 9.99 -0.95 2.62
N VAL A 238 9.49 0.23 2.98
CA VAL A 238 8.08 0.56 2.79
C VAL A 238 7.80 0.96 1.33
N ASN A 239 6.59 0.71 0.88
CA ASN A 239 6.14 1.06 -0.48
C ASN A 239 5.43 2.42 -0.53
N ALA A 240 5.27 3.07 0.61
CA ALA A 240 4.44 4.25 0.78
C ALA A 240 5.23 5.42 1.37
N GLU A 241 4.83 6.62 1.03
CA GLU A 241 5.37 7.86 1.60
C GLU A 241 4.57 8.37 2.81
N ALA A 242 3.30 7.94 2.95
CA ALA A 242 2.42 8.38 4.03
C ALA A 242 1.45 7.25 4.45
N SER A 243 0.73 7.46 5.58
CA SER A 243 -0.14 6.42 6.13
C SER A 243 -1.29 5.99 5.21
N PRO A 244 -1.97 6.87 4.41
CA PRO A 244 -3.11 6.41 3.61
C PRO A 244 -2.71 5.38 2.56
N ASP A 245 -1.61 5.62 1.86
CA ASP A 245 -1.07 4.64 0.92
C ASP A 245 -0.44 3.46 1.65
N GLY A 246 0.22 3.68 2.81
CA GLY A 246 0.80 2.62 3.62
C GLY A 246 -0.20 1.58 4.13
N HIS A 247 -1.34 2.02 4.66
CA HIS A 247 -2.40 1.11 5.11
C HIS A 247 -3.04 0.36 3.93
N ASN A 248 -3.22 1.01 2.77
CA ASN A 248 -3.68 0.33 1.57
C ASN A 248 -2.68 -0.72 1.09
N TRP A 249 -1.38 -0.41 1.05
CA TRP A 249 -0.34 -1.38 0.74
C TRP A 249 -0.37 -2.58 1.70
N SER A 250 -0.51 -2.33 2.99
CA SER A 250 -0.59 -3.38 4.02
C SER A 250 -1.81 -4.28 3.84
N MET A 251 -2.94 -3.71 3.43
CA MET A 251 -4.21 -4.42 3.35
C MET A 251 -4.54 -4.97 1.96
N ALA A 252 -3.89 -4.49 0.90
CA ALA A 252 -4.20 -4.95 -0.46
C ALA A 252 -2.95 -5.41 -1.24
N ALA A 253 -1.72 -5.23 -0.70
CA ALA A 253 -0.46 -5.33 -1.44
C ALA A 253 -0.47 -4.47 -2.73
N TYR A 254 -1.26 -3.41 -2.71
CA TYR A 254 -1.55 -2.55 -3.86
C TYR A 254 -2.08 -1.20 -3.38
N THR A 255 -1.79 -0.14 -4.14
CA THR A 255 -2.36 1.19 -3.94
C THR A 255 -2.87 1.71 -5.27
N THR A 256 -4.09 2.24 -5.27
CA THR A 256 -4.70 2.75 -6.50
C THR A 256 -3.93 3.95 -7.07
N ASP A 257 -4.00 4.15 -8.38
CA ASP A 257 -3.39 5.31 -9.06
C ASP A 257 -3.90 6.64 -8.48
N TYR A 258 -5.14 6.65 -8.01
CA TYR A 258 -5.71 7.80 -7.31
C TYR A 258 -4.87 8.19 -6.08
N LEU A 259 -4.59 7.24 -5.17
CA LEU A 259 -3.79 7.51 -3.99
C LEU A 259 -2.35 7.91 -4.34
N GLN A 260 -1.71 7.19 -5.26
CA GLN A 260 -0.35 7.48 -5.67
C GLN A 260 -0.17 8.91 -6.20
N LYS A 261 -1.18 9.44 -6.89
CA LYS A 261 -1.16 10.80 -7.42
C LYS A 261 -1.59 11.87 -6.42
N THR A 262 -2.47 11.54 -5.49
CA THR A 262 -3.09 12.55 -4.62
C THR A 262 -2.47 12.64 -3.22
N VAL A 263 -1.90 11.56 -2.69
CA VAL A 263 -1.30 11.53 -1.35
C VAL A 263 -0.26 12.62 -1.15
N PRO A 264 0.74 12.84 -2.03
CA PRO A 264 1.73 13.89 -1.84
C PRO A 264 1.10 15.28 -1.67
N SER A 265 0.07 15.56 -2.45
CA SER A 265 -0.64 16.84 -2.42
C SER A 265 -1.53 16.99 -1.19
N ASN A 266 -2.32 15.96 -0.89
CA ASN A 266 -3.27 15.96 0.22
C ASN A 266 -2.55 15.96 1.58
N TYR A 267 -1.51 15.16 1.72
CA TYR A 267 -0.73 15.07 2.95
C TYR A 267 0.07 16.34 3.26
N SER A 268 0.48 17.07 2.23
CA SER A 268 1.14 18.37 2.37
C SER A 268 0.16 19.55 2.54
N SER A 269 -1.12 19.29 2.70
CA SER A 269 -2.19 20.30 2.79
C SER A 269 -2.33 21.18 1.55
N ARG A 270 -1.92 20.69 0.38
CA ARG A 270 -2.01 21.37 -0.91
C ARG A 270 -3.14 20.84 -1.75
N GLY A 271 -4.30 20.77 -1.34
CA GLY A 271 -5.39 20.21 -2.14
C GLY A 271 -6.60 19.92 -1.29
N ARG A 272 -7.23 18.81 -1.59
CA ARG A 272 -8.41 18.36 -0.84
C ARG A 272 -8.03 17.80 0.53
N THR A 273 -9.04 17.55 1.35
CA THR A 273 -8.88 16.82 2.60
C THR A 273 -8.26 15.45 2.35
N TYR A 274 -7.35 15.10 3.23
CA TYR A 274 -6.69 13.82 3.27
C TYR A 274 -7.68 12.64 3.34
N ASP A 275 -7.48 11.66 2.47
CA ASP A 275 -8.26 10.42 2.47
C ASP A 275 -7.54 9.41 3.38
N TRP A 276 -8.09 9.17 4.55
CA TRP A 276 -7.57 8.14 5.45
C TRP A 276 -8.38 6.84 5.28
N GLU A 277 -7.93 5.80 5.89
CA GLU A 277 -8.31 4.41 5.62
C GLU A 277 -9.82 4.22 5.45
N GLY A 278 -10.23 3.75 4.29
CA GLY A 278 -11.60 3.42 3.96
C GLY A 278 -12.55 4.61 3.86
N THR A 279 -12.04 5.81 3.61
CA THR A 279 -12.87 7.01 3.48
C THR A 279 -12.65 7.75 2.16
N ASN A 280 -13.57 8.64 1.83
CA ASN A 280 -13.44 9.63 0.78
C ASN A 280 -13.62 11.02 1.39
N ARG A 281 -12.54 11.82 1.44
CA ARG A 281 -12.54 13.15 2.09
C ARG A 281 -12.97 13.12 3.56
N GLY A 282 -12.65 12.06 4.27
CA GLY A 282 -13.11 11.83 5.63
C GLY A 282 -14.57 11.37 5.74
N ARG A 283 -15.28 11.18 4.62
CA ARG A 283 -16.65 10.62 4.59
C ARG A 283 -16.59 9.10 4.58
N LEU A 284 -17.53 8.50 5.26
CA LEU A 284 -17.67 7.06 5.33
C LEU A 284 -18.32 6.48 4.07
N PRO A 285 -18.13 5.17 3.80
CA PRO A 285 -18.70 4.53 2.61
C PRO A 285 -20.23 4.57 2.49
N GLU A 286 -20.94 4.85 3.59
CA GLU A 286 -22.39 5.05 3.54
C GLU A 286 -22.80 6.36 2.86
N ASP A 287 -21.91 7.36 2.94
CA ASP A 287 -22.18 8.69 2.41
C ASP A 287 -21.46 8.92 1.07
N ASP A 288 -20.35 8.23 0.85
CA ASP A 288 -19.52 8.40 -0.33
C ASP A 288 -18.58 7.18 -0.53
N ASP A 289 -18.37 6.78 -1.77
CA ASP A 289 -17.54 5.61 -2.08
C ASP A 289 -16.07 5.82 -1.65
N ASP A 290 -15.47 4.75 -1.18
CA ASP A 290 -14.01 4.73 -0.91
C ASP A 290 -13.24 4.77 -2.23
N VAL A 291 -12.67 5.93 -2.53
CA VAL A 291 -11.88 6.16 -3.76
C VAL A 291 -10.53 5.44 -3.77
N ALA A 292 -10.12 4.92 -2.63
CA ALA A 292 -8.85 4.22 -2.47
C ALA A 292 -9.00 2.70 -2.58
N GLU A 293 -10.22 2.16 -2.50
CA GLU A 293 -10.45 0.72 -2.53
C GLU A 293 -10.04 0.12 -3.89
N PRO A 294 -9.14 -0.86 -3.91
CA PRO A 294 -8.82 -1.60 -5.12
C PRO A 294 -10.02 -2.39 -5.65
N ALA A 295 -10.08 -2.65 -6.95
CA ALA A 295 -11.20 -3.38 -7.57
C ALA A 295 -11.44 -4.77 -6.95
N ASN A 296 -10.38 -5.44 -6.50
CA ASN A 296 -10.47 -6.72 -5.80
C ASN A 296 -10.67 -6.61 -4.28
N GLY A 297 -10.79 -5.40 -3.77
CA GLY A 297 -10.94 -5.13 -2.34
C GLY A 297 -9.63 -5.38 -1.57
N TYR A 298 -9.77 -5.56 -0.28
CA TYR A 298 -8.69 -5.71 0.68
C TYR A 298 -8.50 -7.18 1.11
N LEU A 299 -7.49 -7.44 1.92
CA LEU A 299 -7.14 -8.77 2.43
C LEU A 299 -8.34 -9.49 3.09
N TRP A 300 -9.20 -8.76 3.80
CA TRP A 300 -10.41 -9.36 4.38
C TRP A 300 -11.44 -9.81 3.33
N ASN A 301 -11.54 -9.11 2.19
CA ASN A 301 -12.39 -9.55 1.08
C ASN A 301 -11.82 -10.82 0.43
N LEU A 302 -10.49 -10.94 0.32
CA LEU A 302 -9.82 -12.16 -0.12
C LEU A 302 -10.04 -13.32 0.86
N ALA A 303 -9.89 -13.06 2.16
CA ALA A 303 -10.15 -14.04 3.21
C ALA A 303 -11.59 -14.58 3.12
N GLN A 304 -12.58 -13.68 2.93
CA GLN A 304 -13.98 -14.06 2.73
C GLN A 304 -14.15 -14.97 1.52
N ARG A 305 -13.60 -14.57 0.36
CA ARG A 305 -13.70 -15.39 -0.88
C ARG A 305 -13.04 -16.76 -0.74
N ALA A 306 -11.98 -16.83 0.05
CA ALA A 306 -11.25 -18.08 0.32
C ALA A 306 -11.84 -18.92 1.48
N GLY A 307 -12.94 -18.49 2.11
CA GLY A 307 -13.52 -19.16 3.27
C GLY A 307 -12.60 -19.16 4.51
N VAL A 308 -11.69 -18.20 4.61
CA VAL A 308 -10.79 -18.04 5.76
C VAL A 308 -11.49 -17.25 6.86
N SER A 309 -11.61 -17.81 8.05
CA SER A 309 -12.17 -17.12 9.20
C SER A 309 -11.29 -15.93 9.61
N PHE A 310 -11.94 -14.81 9.89
CA PHE A 310 -11.27 -13.51 10.03
C PHE A 310 -11.78 -12.74 11.26
N ARG A 311 -10.89 -12.01 11.92
CA ARG A 311 -11.20 -11.09 13.00
C ARG A 311 -10.36 -9.83 12.92
N ASN A 312 -11.01 -8.69 13.12
CA ASN A 312 -10.39 -7.37 13.05
C ASN A 312 -10.34 -6.68 14.42
N PHE A 313 -9.18 -6.11 14.73
CA PHE A 313 -8.87 -5.37 15.95
C PHE A 313 -8.21 -4.04 15.58
N GLY A 314 -9.00 -3.06 15.23
CA GLY A 314 -8.58 -1.67 15.12
C GLY A 314 -8.16 -1.17 13.75
N GLU A 315 -8.03 -2.02 12.73
CA GLU A 315 -7.72 -1.57 11.37
C GLU A 315 -8.99 -1.17 10.63
N PHE A 316 -8.99 -0.01 9.96
CA PHE A 316 -10.16 0.63 9.35
C PHE A 316 -11.35 0.71 10.32
N VAL A 317 -11.07 1.12 11.55
CA VAL A 317 -12.04 1.19 12.65
C VAL A 317 -12.22 2.63 13.12
N ILE A 318 -13.48 3.00 13.34
CA ILE A 318 -13.91 4.31 13.83
C ILE A 318 -14.75 4.15 15.10
N PRO A 319 -14.92 5.22 15.90
CA PRO A 319 -15.93 5.24 16.94
C PRO A 319 -17.32 4.94 16.39
N ALA A 320 -18.08 4.07 17.06
CA ALA A 320 -19.46 3.79 16.68
C ALA A 320 -20.38 4.95 17.09
N ASP A 321 -20.23 5.38 18.34
CA ASP A 321 -20.90 6.54 18.92
C ASP A 321 -19.97 7.24 19.89
N VAL A 322 -20.26 8.50 20.18
CA VAL A 322 -19.52 9.27 21.19
C VAL A 322 -20.51 9.65 22.29
N ASP A 323 -20.21 9.23 23.51
CA ASP A 323 -20.89 9.75 24.70
C ASP A 323 -20.61 11.26 24.81
N ARG A 324 -21.64 12.07 24.67
CA ARG A 324 -21.53 13.54 24.62
C ARG A 324 -21.07 14.12 25.96
N ASP A 325 -21.43 13.48 27.05
CA ASP A 325 -21.06 13.95 28.40
C ASP A 325 -19.64 13.54 28.78
N ALA A 326 -19.25 12.33 28.46
CA ALA A 326 -17.91 11.82 28.72
C ALA A 326 -16.89 12.17 27.62
N GLN A 327 -17.34 12.61 26.45
CA GLN A 327 -16.50 12.80 25.26
C GLN A 327 -15.67 11.56 24.88
N MET A 328 -16.19 10.38 25.20
CA MET A 328 -15.50 9.08 24.99
C MET A 328 -16.36 8.21 24.07
N PRO A 329 -15.74 7.44 23.17
CA PRO A 329 -16.48 6.45 22.38
C PRO A 329 -17.15 5.40 23.25
N THR A 330 -18.41 5.10 22.99
CA THR A 330 -19.15 4.01 23.64
C THR A 330 -18.90 2.66 23.00
N GLY A 331 -18.24 2.63 21.86
CA GLY A 331 -17.84 1.44 21.12
C GLY A 331 -17.16 1.80 19.81
N TYR A 332 -16.72 0.78 19.08
CA TYR A 332 -16.00 0.91 17.83
C TYR A 332 -16.63 0.04 16.74
N ARG A 333 -16.53 0.46 15.51
CA ARG A 333 -17.00 -0.32 14.36
C ARG A 333 -16.06 -0.21 13.18
N GLY A 334 -16.01 -1.25 12.35
CA GLY A 334 -15.37 -1.17 11.04
C GLY A 334 -16.05 -0.10 10.18
N ASN A 335 -15.25 0.72 9.51
CA ASN A 335 -15.78 1.75 8.61
C ASN A 335 -16.29 1.14 7.28
N LYS A 336 -15.86 -0.06 6.93
CA LYS A 336 -16.41 -0.82 5.80
C LYS A 336 -17.55 -1.74 6.25
N PRO A 337 -18.63 -1.86 5.48
CA PRO A 337 -19.78 -2.71 5.87
C PRO A 337 -19.38 -4.14 6.23
N PHE A 338 -18.52 -4.76 5.43
CA PHE A 338 -18.03 -6.11 5.69
C PHE A 338 -17.27 -6.23 7.01
N LEU A 339 -16.44 -5.24 7.36
CA LEU A 339 -15.65 -5.28 8.58
C LEU A 339 -16.48 -5.23 9.85
N ARG A 340 -17.69 -4.64 9.82
CA ARG A 340 -18.54 -4.44 11.03
C ARG A 340 -18.82 -5.75 11.74
N ALA A 341 -19.18 -6.79 11.01
CA ALA A 341 -19.46 -8.11 11.58
C ALA A 341 -18.21 -8.83 12.14
N HIS A 342 -17.03 -8.42 11.71
CA HIS A 342 -15.77 -9.05 12.05
C HIS A 342 -14.91 -8.21 13.00
N THR A 343 -15.31 -6.99 13.33
CA THR A 343 -14.58 -6.08 14.21
C THR A 343 -14.97 -6.29 15.67
N ASN A 344 -13.96 -6.36 16.56
CA ASN A 344 -14.20 -6.29 17.99
C ASN A 344 -14.64 -4.86 18.36
N GLN A 345 -15.84 -4.73 18.95
CA GLN A 345 -16.44 -3.43 19.23
C GLN A 345 -15.83 -2.68 20.42
N ASP A 346 -15.05 -3.38 21.26
CA ASP A 346 -14.37 -2.79 22.40
C ASP A 346 -12.92 -2.38 22.06
N PHE A 347 -12.43 -2.77 20.86
CA PHE A 347 -11.05 -2.51 20.46
C PHE A 347 -10.94 -1.17 19.72
N PRO A 348 -10.22 -0.19 20.30
CA PRO A 348 -10.08 1.14 19.70
C PRO A 348 -9.32 1.09 18.36
N GLY A 349 -9.78 1.88 17.38
CA GLY A 349 -9.01 2.23 16.19
C GLY A 349 -7.81 3.15 16.52
N TYR A 350 -7.40 3.94 15.53
CA TYR A 350 -6.31 4.90 15.71
C TYR A 350 -6.73 6.06 16.62
N ASP A 351 -6.27 6.02 17.85
CA ASP A 351 -6.33 7.13 18.82
C ASP A 351 -5.14 6.99 19.78
N LEU A 352 -4.19 7.92 19.69
CA LEU A 352 -2.97 7.92 20.50
C LEU A 352 -3.20 8.35 21.97
N LYS A 353 -4.40 8.80 22.33
CA LYS A 353 -4.77 9.04 23.73
C LYS A 353 -5.07 7.73 24.45
N ILE A 354 -5.36 6.66 23.71
CA ILE A 354 -5.68 5.35 24.24
C ILE A 354 -4.43 4.49 24.23
N ARG A 355 -4.06 3.97 25.40
CA ARG A 355 -2.88 3.10 25.55
C ARG A 355 -3.05 1.77 24.83
N ASP A 356 -1.97 1.25 24.23
CA ASP A 356 -1.96 -0.09 23.65
C ASP A 356 -2.13 -1.20 24.69
N GLN A 357 -1.83 -0.91 25.97
CA GLN A 357 -2.20 -1.82 27.06
C GLN A 357 -3.71 -2.08 27.15
N ARG A 358 -4.56 -1.08 26.87
CA ARG A 358 -6.01 -1.29 26.79
C ARG A 358 -6.36 -2.17 25.58
N ARG A 359 -5.73 -1.92 24.42
CA ARG A 359 -5.90 -2.74 23.22
C ARG A 359 -5.51 -4.19 23.46
N ALA A 360 -4.35 -4.40 24.09
CA ALA A 360 -3.90 -5.72 24.50
C ALA A 360 -4.88 -6.41 25.46
N ASN A 361 -5.45 -5.69 26.45
CA ASN A 361 -6.45 -6.26 27.35
C ASN A 361 -7.68 -6.76 26.61
N VAL A 362 -8.20 -5.99 25.64
CA VAL A 362 -9.36 -6.39 24.84
C VAL A 362 -9.03 -7.63 24.01
N TRP A 363 -7.88 -7.64 23.34
CA TRP A 363 -7.45 -8.81 22.55
C TRP A 363 -7.27 -10.04 23.45
N LEU A 364 -6.60 -9.91 24.61
CA LEU A 364 -6.36 -11.00 25.55
C LEU A 364 -7.67 -11.59 26.11
N ALA A 365 -8.67 -10.76 26.35
CA ALA A 365 -9.97 -11.22 26.81
C ALA A 365 -10.68 -12.08 25.77
N GLU A 366 -10.66 -11.68 24.50
CA GLU A 366 -11.23 -12.49 23.42
C GLU A 366 -10.36 -13.73 23.13
N PHE A 367 -9.04 -13.58 23.18
CA PHE A 367 -8.10 -14.70 23.04
C PHE A 367 -8.31 -15.80 24.08
N ALA A 368 -8.54 -15.44 25.35
CA ALA A 368 -8.84 -16.41 26.41
C ALA A 368 -10.10 -17.23 26.07
N GLN A 369 -11.12 -16.63 25.48
CA GLN A 369 -12.32 -17.33 25.05
C GLN A 369 -12.02 -18.32 23.91
N TRP A 370 -11.13 -17.95 22.97
CA TRP A 370 -10.70 -18.88 21.89
C TRP A 370 -9.93 -20.07 22.45
N VAL A 371 -9.04 -19.83 23.44
CA VAL A 371 -8.32 -20.91 24.11
C VAL A 371 -9.30 -21.88 24.80
N GLN A 372 -10.31 -21.34 25.51
CA GLN A 372 -11.35 -22.17 26.16
C GLN A 372 -12.18 -22.98 25.16
N ARG A 373 -12.50 -22.38 24.00
CA ARG A 373 -13.28 -23.07 22.96
C ARG A 373 -12.45 -24.02 22.09
N GLY A 374 -11.11 -23.97 22.19
CA GLY A 374 -10.21 -24.72 21.31
C GLY A 374 -10.24 -24.28 19.84
N SER A 375 -10.73 -23.07 19.55
CA SER A 375 -10.88 -22.55 18.18
C SER A 375 -10.56 -21.05 18.12
N MET A 376 -9.68 -20.68 17.21
CA MET A 376 -9.21 -19.31 16.97
C MET A 376 -9.42 -18.96 15.49
N PRO A 377 -9.73 -17.70 15.13
CA PRO A 377 -9.76 -17.27 13.73
C PRO A 377 -8.44 -17.54 13.02
N ARG A 378 -8.52 -17.92 11.75
CA ARG A 378 -7.32 -18.21 10.94
C ARG A 378 -6.53 -16.96 10.58
N LEU A 379 -7.21 -15.82 10.41
CA LEU A 379 -6.58 -14.53 10.19
C LEU A 379 -7.07 -13.53 11.22
N GLN A 380 -6.15 -12.84 11.86
CA GLN A 380 -6.42 -11.70 12.71
C GLN A 380 -5.63 -10.50 12.18
N ILE A 381 -6.26 -9.34 12.11
CA ILE A 381 -5.60 -8.07 11.83
C ILE A 381 -5.70 -7.23 13.10
N VAL A 382 -4.56 -6.79 13.61
CA VAL A 382 -4.46 -6.08 14.89
C VAL A 382 -3.68 -4.80 14.69
N ARG A 383 -4.22 -3.66 15.11
CA ARG A 383 -3.52 -2.38 15.07
C ARG A 383 -3.05 -1.97 16.46
N LEU A 384 -1.74 -1.78 16.63
CA LEU A 384 -1.13 -1.23 17.84
C LEU A 384 -0.42 0.08 17.50
N PRO A 385 -1.10 1.24 17.57
CA PRO A 385 -0.61 2.48 16.95
C PRO A 385 0.29 3.35 17.85
N ASN A 386 0.52 3.02 19.12
CA ASN A 386 1.21 3.96 20.01
C ASN A 386 2.69 4.16 19.71
N ASP A 387 3.31 3.27 18.93
CA ASP A 387 4.66 3.50 18.39
C ASP A 387 4.74 4.70 17.44
N HIS A 388 3.61 5.13 16.85
CA HIS A 388 3.52 6.39 16.09
C HIS A 388 3.93 7.60 16.94
N THR A 389 3.57 7.60 18.21
CA THR A 389 3.77 8.67 19.18
C THR A 389 3.04 9.98 18.84
N SER A 390 2.92 10.86 19.80
CA SER A 390 2.38 12.21 19.60
C SER A 390 3.48 13.27 19.47
N GLY A 391 4.73 12.86 19.24
CA GLY A 391 5.87 13.77 19.23
C GLY A 391 6.03 14.51 20.55
N GLY A 392 6.35 15.80 20.45
CA GLY A 392 6.49 16.69 21.62
C GLY A 392 5.20 17.41 22.03
N ARG A 393 4.01 16.90 21.69
CA ARG A 393 2.73 17.54 22.02
C ARG A 393 2.54 17.67 23.53
N ALA A 394 2.30 18.89 24.00
CA ALA A 394 1.99 19.14 25.42
C ALA A 394 0.75 18.35 25.88
N GLY A 395 0.80 17.74 27.04
CA GLY A 395 -0.28 16.93 27.60
C GLY A 395 -0.37 15.50 27.06
N ALA A 396 0.44 15.12 26.06
CA ALA A 396 0.56 13.75 25.59
C ALA A 396 1.73 13.04 26.30
N PRO A 397 1.71 11.69 26.37
CA PRO A 397 2.87 10.92 26.79
C PRO A 397 4.09 11.20 25.92
N THR A 398 5.28 11.11 26.51
CA THR A 398 6.52 11.25 25.73
C THR A 398 6.64 10.15 24.66
N PRO A 399 7.38 10.37 23.57
CA PRO A 399 7.60 9.33 22.55
C PRO A 399 8.13 8.01 23.14
N ARG A 400 9.03 8.07 24.13
CA ARG A 400 9.53 6.86 24.81
C ARG A 400 8.46 6.16 25.63
N ALA A 401 7.57 6.89 26.29
CA ALA A 401 6.46 6.31 27.04
C ALA A 401 5.45 5.63 26.11
N HIS A 402 5.12 6.25 24.97
CA HIS A 402 4.28 5.65 23.94
C HIS A 402 4.89 4.35 23.40
N MET A 403 6.19 4.37 23.05
CA MET A 403 6.86 3.18 22.54
C MET A 403 6.96 2.06 23.56
N ALA A 404 7.25 2.38 24.82
CA ALA A 404 7.29 1.39 25.89
C ALA A 404 5.91 0.77 26.16
N ASP A 405 4.83 1.57 26.09
CA ASP A 405 3.45 1.08 26.20
C ASP A 405 3.12 0.10 25.06
N ASN A 406 3.49 0.44 23.84
CA ASN A 406 3.32 -0.40 22.65
C ASN A 406 4.15 -1.70 22.75
N ASP A 407 5.42 -1.60 23.15
CA ASP A 407 6.32 -2.74 23.33
C ASP A 407 5.79 -3.74 24.36
N LEU A 408 5.32 -3.24 25.49
CA LEU A 408 4.73 -4.09 26.54
C LEU A 408 3.43 -4.74 26.07
N ALA A 409 2.60 -4.03 25.30
CA ALA A 409 1.37 -4.59 24.73
C ALA A 409 1.68 -5.77 23.80
N LEU A 410 2.63 -5.59 22.89
CA LEU A 410 3.11 -6.64 21.99
C LEU A 410 3.65 -7.84 22.78
N GLY A 411 4.53 -7.60 23.77
CA GLY A 411 5.10 -8.65 24.59
C GLY A 411 4.05 -9.48 25.33
N ARG A 412 3.03 -8.86 25.91
CA ARG A 412 1.92 -9.54 26.59
C ARG A 412 1.09 -10.42 25.66
N MET A 413 0.82 -9.93 24.44
CA MET A 413 0.09 -10.71 23.43
C MET A 413 0.88 -11.94 23.01
N VAL A 414 2.17 -11.78 22.72
CA VAL A 414 3.05 -12.87 22.31
C VAL A 414 3.25 -13.86 23.48
N GLU A 415 3.39 -13.39 24.70
CA GLU A 415 3.48 -14.26 25.90
C GLU A 415 2.23 -15.13 26.05
N ALA A 416 1.04 -14.56 25.95
CA ALA A 416 -0.21 -15.30 26.04
C ALA A 416 -0.32 -16.34 24.92
N LEU A 417 0.00 -15.94 23.70
CA LEU A 417 0.00 -16.84 22.53
C LEU A 417 0.99 -18.00 22.71
N SER A 418 2.22 -17.70 23.15
CA SER A 418 3.29 -18.69 23.32
C SER A 418 2.98 -19.75 24.40
N ARG A 419 2.08 -19.46 25.33
CA ARG A 419 1.59 -20.37 26.37
C ARG A 419 0.30 -21.10 25.98
N SER A 420 -0.21 -20.86 24.77
CA SER A 420 -1.46 -21.43 24.30
C SER A 420 -1.25 -22.67 23.43
N PRO A 421 -2.30 -23.49 23.24
CA PRO A 421 -2.23 -24.62 22.32
C PRO A 421 -2.06 -24.21 20.86
N PHE A 422 -2.32 -22.93 20.51
CA PHE A 422 -2.21 -22.40 19.14
C PHE A 422 -0.78 -22.03 18.74
N TRP A 423 0.16 -21.93 19.69
CA TRP A 423 1.53 -21.49 19.41
C TRP A 423 2.22 -22.27 18.31
N LYS A 424 2.03 -23.56 18.27
CA LYS A 424 2.74 -24.47 17.34
C LYS A 424 2.34 -24.32 15.88
N ASN A 425 1.21 -23.65 15.61
CA ASN A 425 0.64 -23.50 14.27
C ASN A 425 0.19 -22.06 13.96
N THR A 426 0.78 -21.05 14.66
CA THR A 426 0.53 -19.60 14.45
C THR A 426 1.79 -18.89 13.96
#